data_6dbd5f69c99f30ef8f6ac5d6069414a7
#
_entry.id   6dbd5f69c99f30ef8f6ac5d6069414a7
#
_cell.length_a   1.000
_cell.length_b   1.000
_cell.length_c   1.000
_cell.angle_alpha   90.00
_cell.angle_beta   90.00
_cell.angle_gamma   90.00
#
_symmetry.space_group_name_H-M   'P 1'
#
loop_
_entity.id
_entity.type
_entity.pdbx_description
1 polymer ?
#
loop_
_entity_poly.entity_id
_entity_poly.type
_entity_poly.pdbx_seq_one_letter_code
_entity_poly.pdbx_strand_id
1 'polypeptide(L)'
;MLSKIELVKRTYNSLSINELLMYHLLKSHSIVTFKKNDVILTRNQIMDAYYIIESGYMRSIVENFDNEEVTIEFFKPNDIAFDVVSLFQNTPSQITLEAITEVRCLKLSFNDFLKFYQQYPDFSEWGRNWMTAAYLKLRKRTISMATHSALHRYLEFISEMPEIHKDVPLKHIASFLGVTDTSLSRLRRSKMIYSRNGQS
;
A
#
# COMPACT_ATOMS: atom_id res chain seq x y z
N MET A 1 -12.76 -13.59 -8.22
CA MET A 1 -12.40 -12.31 -8.86
C MET A 1 -13.63 -11.42 -8.93
N LEU A 2 -13.54 -10.20 -8.41
CA LEU A 2 -14.63 -9.23 -8.52
C LEU A 2 -14.74 -8.71 -9.96
N SER A 3 -15.95 -8.35 -10.38
CA SER A 3 -16.14 -7.58 -11.60
C SER A 3 -15.55 -6.17 -11.43
N LYS A 4 -15.27 -5.49 -12.54
CA LYS A 4 -14.80 -4.09 -12.50
C LYS A 4 -15.79 -3.19 -11.76
N ILE A 5 -17.08 -3.41 -11.94
CA ILE A 5 -18.15 -2.65 -11.28
C ILE A 5 -18.10 -2.83 -9.76
N GLU A 6 -17.99 -4.09 -9.29
CA GLU A 6 -17.91 -4.39 -7.86
C GLU A 6 -16.66 -3.78 -7.23
N LEU A 7 -15.52 -3.82 -7.93
CA LEU A 7 -14.28 -3.26 -7.43
C LEU A 7 -14.35 -1.73 -7.33
N VAL A 8 -14.89 -1.04 -8.36
CA VAL A 8 -15.12 0.41 -8.32
C VAL A 8 -16.10 0.78 -7.19
N LYS A 9 -17.23 0.08 -7.06
CA LYS A 9 -18.20 0.31 -5.98
C LYS A 9 -17.56 0.14 -4.59
N ARG A 10 -16.75 -0.89 -4.42
CA ARG A 10 -16.07 -1.15 -3.13
C ARG A 10 -15.06 -0.06 -2.77
N THR A 11 -14.28 0.40 -3.74
CA THR A 11 -13.27 1.43 -3.52
C THR A 11 -13.88 2.77 -3.14
N TYR A 12 -14.96 3.12 -3.80
CA TYR A 12 -15.63 4.41 -3.63
C TYR A 12 -16.93 4.30 -2.82
N ASN A 13 -17.01 3.34 -1.90
CA ASN A 13 -18.22 3.00 -1.15
C ASN A 13 -18.75 4.14 -0.25
N SER A 14 -17.89 5.08 0.14
CA SER A 14 -18.26 6.27 0.92
C SER A 14 -18.75 7.45 0.06
N LEU A 15 -18.73 7.32 -1.27
CA LEU A 15 -19.24 8.33 -2.18
C LEU A 15 -20.73 8.17 -2.41
N SER A 16 -21.45 9.30 -2.47
CA SER A 16 -22.78 9.37 -3.07
C SER A 16 -22.65 9.31 -4.59
N ILE A 17 -22.42 8.11 -5.13
CA ILE A 17 -22.17 7.92 -6.55
C ILE A 17 -23.50 7.93 -7.31
N ASN A 18 -23.74 8.99 -8.09
CA ASN A 18 -24.81 9.00 -9.08
C ASN A 18 -24.41 8.18 -10.34
N GLU A 19 -25.38 7.92 -11.20
CA GLU A 19 -25.17 7.09 -12.40
C GLU A 19 -24.09 7.67 -13.34
N LEU A 20 -24.04 8.99 -13.49
CA LEU A 20 -23.08 9.67 -14.35
C LEU A 20 -21.65 9.53 -13.84
N LEU A 21 -21.42 9.74 -12.55
CA LEU A 21 -20.10 9.54 -11.92
C LEU A 21 -19.68 8.07 -12.00
N MET A 22 -20.59 7.14 -11.73
CA MET A 22 -20.32 5.71 -11.88
C MET A 22 -19.89 5.34 -13.30
N TYR A 23 -20.60 5.86 -14.31
CA TYR A 23 -20.24 5.65 -15.72
C TYR A 23 -18.82 6.16 -16.01
N HIS A 24 -18.49 7.37 -15.57
CA HIS A 24 -17.17 7.96 -15.79
C HIS A 24 -16.08 7.17 -15.05
N LEU A 25 -16.28 6.79 -13.79
CA LEU A 25 -15.34 5.95 -13.04
C LEU A 25 -15.10 4.62 -13.75
N LEU A 26 -16.15 3.96 -14.20
CA LEU A 26 -16.02 2.70 -14.93
C LEU A 26 -15.29 2.86 -16.26
N LYS A 27 -15.51 3.95 -16.97
CA LYS A 27 -14.86 4.22 -18.25
C LYS A 27 -13.37 4.51 -18.08
N SER A 28 -12.99 5.28 -17.07
CA SER A 28 -11.62 5.77 -16.87
C SER A 28 -10.69 4.76 -16.19
N HIS A 29 -11.23 3.85 -15.39
CA HIS A 29 -10.42 2.79 -14.80
C HIS A 29 -10.14 1.66 -15.79
N SER A 30 -8.93 1.12 -15.75
CA SER A 30 -8.55 -0.11 -16.44
C SER A 30 -8.13 -1.18 -15.44
N ILE A 31 -8.43 -2.46 -15.74
CA ILE A 31 -7.90 -3.57 -14.96
C ILE A 31 -6.51 -3.89 -15.51
N VAL A 32 -5.52 -3.96 -14.64
CA VAL A 32 -4.16 -4.35 -14.96
C VAL A 32 -3.70 -5.46 -14.01
N THR A 33 -2.82 -6.31 -14.51
CA THR A 33 -2.23 -7.40 -13.73
C THR A 33 -0.71 -7.32 -13.84
N PHE A 34 -0.04 -7.44 -12.72
CA PHE A 34 1.41 -7.50 -12.61
C PHE A 34 1.81 -8.89 -12.11
N LYS A 35 2.84 -9.45 -12.68
CA LYS A 35 3.44 -10.69 -12.17
C LYS A 35 4.27 -10.39 -10.93
N LYS A 36 4.56 -11.44 -10.18
CA LYS A 36 5.52 -11.34 -9.07
C LYS A 36 6.86 -10.78 -9.57
N ASN A 37 7.40 -9.81 -8.83
CA ASN A 37 8.62 -9.05 -9.09
C ASN A 37 8.54 -8.06 -10.26
N ASP A 38 7.36 -7.82 -10.84
CA ASP A 38 7.20 -6.72 -11.80
C ASP A 38 7.40 -5.39 -11.08
N VAL A 39 8.18 -4.49 -11.70
CA VAL A 39 8.38 -3.12 -11.24
C VAL A 39 7.34 -2.22 -11.91
N ILE A 40 6.51 -1.58 -11.11
CA ILE A 40 5.43 -0.69 -11.54
C ILE A 40 5.93 0.75 -11.71
N LEU A 41 6.84 1.16 -10.84
CA LEU A 41 7.51 2.46 -10.87
C LEU A 41 8.97 2.25 -10.48
N THR A 42 9.90 2.74 -11.29
CA THR A 42 11.32 2.75 -10.96
C THR A 42 11.72 4.12 -10.40
N ARG A 43 12.63 4.13 -9.43
CA ARG A 43 13.28 5.37 -8.97
C ARG A 43 13.71 6.23 -10.17
N ASN A 44 13.53 7.54 -10.06
CA ASN A 44 13.77 8.56 -11.09
C ASN A 44 12.75 8.59 -12.26
N GLN A 45 11.75 7.74 -12.29
CA GLN A 45 10.59 7.88 -13.17
C GLN A 45 9.53 8.79 -12.55
N ILE A 46 8.72 9.42 -13.37
CA ILE A 46 7.55 10.20 -12.92
C ILE A 46 6.33 9.28 -12.93
N MET A 47 5.59 9.26 -11.83
CA MET A 47 4.37 8.49 -11.72
C MET A 47 3.21 9.21 -12.37
N ASP A 48 2.41 8.50 -13.16
CA ASP A 48 1.29 9.05 -13.93
C ASP A 48 -0.09 8.50 -13.56
N ALA A 49 -0.12 7.55 -12.64
CA ALA A 49 -1.35 6.87 -12.24
C ALA A 49 -1.28 6.36 -10.81
N TYR A 50 -2.44 5.98 -10.26
CA TYR A 50 -2.51 5.18 -9.04
C TYR A 50 -3.19 3.83 -9.31
N TYR A 51 -2.98 2.89 -8.40
CA TYR A 51 -3.39 1.51 -8.52
C TYR A 51 -4.18 1.07 -7.28
N ILE A 52 -5.46 0.72 -7.45
CA ILE A 52 -6.30 0.18 -6.39
C ILE A 52 -6.17 -1.33 -6.41
N ILE A 53 -5.62 -1.91 -5.36
CA ILE A 53 -5.33 -3.34 -5.31
C ILE A 53 -6.61 -4.15 -5.06
N GLU A 54 -6.93 -5.07 -5.96
CA GLU A 54 -7.97 -6.08 -5.77
C GLU A 54 -7.42 -7.32 -5.06
N SER A 55 -6.27 -7.82 -5.52
CA SER A 55 -5.60 -9.00 -4.97
C SER A 55 -4.09 -8.90 -5.11
N GLY A 56 -3.37 -9.62 -4.25
CA GLY A 56 -1.92 -9.60 -4.19
C GLY A 56 -1.38 -8.47 -3.33
N TYR A 57 -0.05 -8.31 -3.34
CA TYR A 57 0.68 -7.37 -2.50
C TYR A 57 1.74 -6.63 -3.30
N MET A 58 1.87 -5.33 -3.04
CA MET A 58 2.95 -4.48 -3.53
C MET A 58 3.76 -3.95 -2.37
N ARG A 59 4.96 -3.46 -2.64
CA ARG A 59 5.79 -2.71 -1.69
C ARG A 59 6.41 -1.49 -2.36
N SER A 60 6.63 -0.44 -1.58
CA SER A 60 7.52 0.64 -1.96
C SER A 60 8.88 0.47 -1.27
N ILE A 61 9.94 0.77 -2.02
CA ILE A 61 11.32 0.50 -1.68
C ILE A 61 12.12 1.79 -1.85
N VAL A 62 13.02 2.04 -0.91
CA VAL A 62 14.13 3.00 -1.05
C VAL A 62 15.46 2.27 -0.88
N GLU A 63 16.54 2.82 -1.39
CA GLU A 63 17.90 2.37 -1.10
C GLU A 63 18.47 3.19 0.05
N ASN A 64 19.08 2.51 1.04
CA ASN A 64 19.85 3.16 2.11
C ASN A 64 21.28 3.53 1.61
N PHE A 65 22.12 4.06 2.52
CA PHE A 65 23.49 4.48 2.16
C PHE A 65 24.43 3.30 1.87
N ASP A 66 24.04 2.08 2.23
CA ASP A 66 24.78 0.85 1.94
C ASP A 66 24.29 0.19 0.64
N ASN A 67 23.41 0.87 -0.12
CA ASN A 67 22.72 0.39 -1.32
C ASN A 67 21.84 -0.85 -1.07
N GLU A 68 21.33 -1.02 0.16
CA GLU A 68 20.41 -2.07 0.49
C GLU A 68 18.96 -1.59 0.31
N GLU A 69 18.10 -2.47 -0.20
CA GLU A 69 16.68 -2.19 -0.32
C GLU A 69 15.98 -2.15 1.04
N VAL A 70 15.32 -1.05 1.33
CA VAL A 70 14.49 -0.86 2.52
C VAL A 70 13.03 -0.72 2.10
N THR A 71 12.20 -1.64 2.56
CA THR A 71 10.74 -1.54 2.38
C THR A 71 10.18 -0.43 3.28
N ILE A 72 9.58 0.59 2.70
CA ILE A 72 8.98 1.69 3.45
C ILE A 72 7.46 1.58 3.59
N GLU A 73 6.80 0.85 2.69
CA GLU A 73 5.36 0.60 2.76
C GLU A 73 5.00 -0.73 2.09
N PHE A 74 3.96 -1.38 2.62
CA PHE A 74 3.25 -2.48 1.98
C PHE A 74 1.85 -2.04 1.59
N PHE A 75 1.42 -2.49 0.42
CA PHE A 75 0.06 -2.31 -0.09
C PHE A 75 -0.61 -3.67 -0.22
N LYS A 76 -1.81 -3.78 0.33
CA LYS A 76 -2.67 -4.98 0.36
C LYS A 76 -3.98 -4.73 -0.37
N PRO A 77 -4.83 -5.75 -0.55
CA PRO A 77 -6.17 -5.56 -1.12
C PRO A 77 -6.93 -4.43 -0.43
N ASN A 78 -7.53 -3.55 -1.22
CA ASN A 78 -8.22 -2.29 -0.90
C ASN A 78 -7.29 -1.09 -0.62
N ASP A 79 -5.97 -1.26 -0.61
CA ASP A 79 -5.06 -0.12 -0.56
C ASP A 79 -4.92 0.51 -1.96
N ILE A 80 -4.52 1.78 -1.99
CA ILE A 80 -4.18 2.50 -3.21
C ILE A 80 -2.66 2.68 -3.22
N ALA A 81 -2.01 2.10 -4.23
CA ALA A 81 -0.56 2.14 -4.38
C ALA A 81 -0.14 3.23 -5.36
N PHE A 82 0.70 4.16 -4.92
CA PHE A 82 1.34 5.21 -5.72
C PHE A 82 2.43 5.93 -4.91
N ASP A 83 3.26 6.71 -5.60
CA ASP A 83 4.15 7.67 -4.96
C ASP A 83 3.49 9.06 -4.94
N VAL A 84 3.08 9.50 -3.76
CA VAL A 84 2.36 10.76 -3.56
C VAL A 84 3.17 11.98 -4.03
N VAL A 85 4.47 11.99 -3.78
CA VAL A 85 5.36 13.11 -4.15
C VAL A 85 5.48 13.19 -5.66
N SER A 86 5.85 12.09 -6.30
CA SER A 86 6.00 12.03 -7.74
C SER A 86 4.70 12.37 -8.47
N LEU A 87 3.57 11.80 -8.00
CA LEU A 87 2.28 11.98 -8.65
C LEU A 87 1.78 13.42 -8.57
N PHE A 88 1.79 14.04 -7.37
CA PHE A 88 1.22 15.38 -7.16
C PHE A 88 2.17 16.52 -7.51
N GLN A 89 3.48 16.33 -7.40
CA GLN A 89 4.47 17.37 -7.75
C GLN A 89 5.01 17.21 -9.17
N ASN A 90 4.65 16.14 -9.88
CA ASN A 90 5.19 15.81 -11.22
C ASN A 90 6.72 15.80 -11.23
N THR A 91 7.33 15.19 -10.22
CA THR A 91 8.79 15.09 -10.03
C THR A 91 9.25 13.64 -10.09
N PRO A 92 10.53 13.37 -10.43
CA PRO A 92 11.08 12.03 -10.40
C PRO A 92 10.89 11.38 -9.03
N SER A 93 10.42 10.14 -9.02
CA SER A 93 10.21 9.35 -7.82
C SER A 93 11.52 9.02 -7.10
N GLN A 94 11.49 9.05 -5.78
CA GLN A 94 12.59 8.57 -4.93
C GLN A 94 12.42 7.10 -4.52
N ILE A 95 11.28 6.49 -4.85
CA ILE A 95 10.98 5.11 -4.52
C ILE A 95 10.89 4.24 -5.77
N THR A 96 11.01 2.94 -5.56
CA THR A 96 10.61 1.90 -6.51
C THR A 96 9.34 1.24 -5.98
N LEU A 97 8.33 1.03 -6.84
CA LEU A 97 7.10 0.29 -6.54
C LEU A 97 7.15 -1.06 -7.23
N GLU A 98 7.03 -2.15 -6.47
CA GLU A 98 7.20 -3.52 -6.94
C GLU A 98 6.05 -4.43 -6.49
N ALA A 99 5.64 -5.37 -7.35
CA ALA A 99 4.70 -6.44 -7.03
C ALA A 99 5.43 -7.59 -6.33
N ILE A 100 5.04 -7.91 -5.09
CA ILE A 100 5.65 -9.01 -4.30
C ILE A 100 5.03 -10.36 -4.68
N THR A 101 3.77 -10.35 -5.06
CA THR A 101 3.02 -11.51 -5.57
C THR A 101 2.47 -11.16 -6.94
N GLU A 102 1.71 -12.06 -7.57
CA GLU A 102 0.82 -11.63 -8.64
C GLU A 102 -0.20 -10.64 -8.07
N VAL A 103 -0.36 -9.48 -8.75
CA VAL A 103 -1.26 -8.40 -8.31
C VAL A 103 -2.24 -8.10 -9.42
N ARG A 104 -3.52 -8.06 -9.05
CA ARG A 104 -4.59 -7.53 -9.91
C ARG A 104 -5.12 -6.24 -9.30
N CYS A 105 -5.21 -5.19 -10.11
CA CYS A 105 -5.63 -3.88 -9.64
C CYS A 105 -6.40 -3.08 -10.70
N LEU A 106 -7.10 -2.03 -10.25
CA LEU A 106 -7.62 -0.97 -11.09
C LEU A 106 -6.55 0.13 -11.20
N LYS A 107 -6.24 0.52 -12.43
CA LYS A 107 -5.41 1.70 -12.73
C LYS A 107 -6.31 2.86 -13.07
N LEU A 108 -6.05 4.05 -12.48
CA LEU A 108 -6.60 5.31 -12.90
C LEU A 108 -5.46 6.29 -13.20
N SER A 109 -5.52 6.97 -14.36
CA SER A 109 -4.56 8.02 -14.69
C SER A 109 -4.71 9.21 -13.74
N PHE A 110 -3.60 9.91 -13.43
CA PHE A 110 -3.65 11.11 -12.60
C PHE A 110 -4.44 12.24 -13.26
N ASN A 111 -4.39 12.34 -14.60
CA ASN A 111 -5.19 13.31 -15.34
C ASN A 111 -6.69 13.07 -15.15
N ASP A 112 -7.15 11.82 -15.17
CA ASP A 112 -8.56 11.51 -14.94
C ASP A 112 -8.94 11.71 -13.46
N PHE A 113 -8.04 11.37 -12.52
CA PHE A 113 -8.23 11.71 -11.11
C PHE A 113 -8.45 13.23 -10.92
N LEU A 114 -7.61 14.08 -11.53
CA LEU A 114 -7.76 15.53 -11.43
C LEU A 114 -9.09 16.03 -12.02
N LYS A 115 -9.52 15.47 -13.16
CA LYS A 115 -10.84 15.80 -13.73
C LYS A 115 -11.97 15.48 -12.76
N PHE A 116 -11.96 14.27 -12.17
CA PHE A 116 -12.97 13.88 -11.18
C PHE A 116 -12.90 14.76 -9.93
N TYR A 117 -11.70 15.04 -9.44
CA TYR A 117 -11.49 15.90 -8.29
C TYR A 117 -12.03 17.31 -8.49
N GLN A 118 -11.96 17.86 -9.70
CA GLN A 118 -12.48 19.18 -10.05
C GLN A 118 -13.98 19.18 -10.33
N GLN A 119 -14.51 18.13 -10.94
CA GLN A 119 -15.90 18.07 -11.43
C GLN A 119 -16.89 17.56 -10.40
N TYR A 120 -16.46 16.72 -9.45
CA TYR A 120 -17.34 16.04 -8.50
C TYR A 120 -16.94 16.35 -7.06
N PRO A 121 -17.70 17.21 -6.35
CA PRO A 121 -17.40 17.56 -4.95
C PRO A 121 -17.28 16.34 -4.03
N ASP A 122 -18.16 15.34 -4.20
CA ASP A 122 -18.13 14.10 -3.41
C ASP A 122 -16.80 13.33 -3.63
N PHE A 123 -16.31 13.31 -4.88
CA PHE A 123 -15.02 12.67 -5.18
C PHE A 123 -13.85 13.42 -4.54
N SER A 124 -13.92 14.76 -4.49
CA SER A 124 -12.92 15.58 -3.78
C SER A 124 -12.94 15.32 -2.28
N GLU A 125 -14.14 15.15 -1.69
CA GLU A 125 -14.28 14.82 -0.26
C GLU A 125 -13.72 13.43 0.03
N TRP A 126 -14.04 12.44 -0.79
CA TRP A 126 -13.45 11.10 -0.70
C TRP A 126 -11.93 11.16 -0.76
N GLY A 127 -11.36 11.88 -1.72
CA GLY A 127 -9.91 12.04 -1.88
C GLY A 127 -9.26 12.66 -0.64
N ARG A 128 -9.86 13.73 -0.08
CA ARG A 128 -9.38 14.34 1.19
C ARG A 128 -9.42 13.36 2.36
N ASN A 129 -10.52 12.64 2.51
CA ASN A 129 -10.68 11.66 3.60
C ASN A 129 -9.66 10.53 3.47
N TRP A 130 -9.45 10.03 2.25
CA TRP A 130 -8.45 9.01 1.97
C TRP A 130 -7.03 9.50 2.27
N MET A 131 -6.65 10.70 1.81
CA MET A 131 -5.33 11.30 2.08
C MET A 131 -5.12 11.53 3.57
N THR A 132 -6.15 11.96 4.30
CA THR A 132 -6.09 12.14 5.75
C THR A 132 -5.83 10.80 6.45
N ALA A 133 -6.54 9.73 6.06
CA ALA A 133 -6.33 8.40 6.61
C ALA A 133 -4.91 7.87 6.33
N ALA A 134 -4.41 8.07 5.10
CA ALA A 134 -3.05 7.70 4.72
C ALA A 134 -1.98 8.46 5.55
N TYR A 135 -2.17 9.77 5.76
CA TYR A 135 -1.30 10.57 6.61
C TYR A 135 -1.29 10.09 8.06
N LEU A 136 -2.47 9.79 8.63
CA LEU A 136 -2.57 9.27 10.01
C LEU A 136 -1.88 7.90 10.15
N LYS A 137 -2.01 7.02 9.15
CA LYS A 137 -1.30 5.73 9.11
C LYS A 137 0.22 5.94 9.10
N LEU A 138 0.72 6.84 8.23
CA LEU A 138 2.14 7.18 8.15
C LEU A 138 2.65 7.78 9.47
N ARG A 139 1.91 8.72 10.07
CA ARG A 139 2.26 9.32 11.36
C ARG A 139 2.32 8.29 12.49
N LYS A 140 1.33 7.38 12.57
CA LYS A 140 1.33 6.28 13.53
C LYS A 140 2.60 5.44 13.39
N ARG A 141 2.97 5.07 12.15
CA ARG A 141 4.19 4.32 11.87
C ARG A 141 5.44 5.08 12.30
N THR A 142 5.55 6.37 12.01
CA THR A 142 6.70 7.19 12.41
C THR A 142 6.86 7.21 13.94
N ILE A 143 5.78 7.37 14.69
CA ILE A 143 5.79 7.32 16.16
C ILE A 143 6.22 5.92 16.63
N SER A 144 5.64 4.87 16.07
CA SER A 144 5.98 3.48 16.43
C SER A 144 7.46 3.17 16.19
N MET A 145 8.02 3.63 15.06
CA MET A 145 9.45 3.47 14.76
C MET A 145 10.36 4.19 15.78
N ALA A 146 9.92 5.35 16.29
CA ALA A 146 10.70 6.16 17.24
C ALA A 146 10.57 5.69 18.69
N THR A 147 9.45 5.10 19.07
CA THR A 147 9.09 4.88 20.50
C THR A 147 8.90 3.43 20.89
N HIS A 148 8.54 2.55 19.95
CA HIS A 148 8.21 1.15 20.25
C HIS A 148 9.41 0.23 20.05
N SER A 149 9.48 -0.83 20.87
CA SER A 149 10.46 -1.90 20.68
C SER A 149 10.20 -2.68 19.38
N ALA A 150 11.23 -3.35 18.87
CA ALA A 150 11.11 -4.20 17.67
C ALA A 150 10.03 -5.29 17.82
N LEU A 151 9.88 -5.86 19.03
CA LEU A 151 8.83 -6.83 19.32
C LEU A 151 7.44 -6.20 19.21
N HIS A 152 7.24 -5.02 19.78
CA HIS A 152 5.97 -4.30 19.72
C HIS A 152 5.60 -3.98 18.27
N ARG A 153 6.53 -3.42 17.48
CA ARG A 153 6.32 -3.16 16.05
C ARG A 153 5.96 -4.42 15.26
N TYR A 154 6.59 -5.54 15.57
CA TYR A 154 6.27 -6.82 14.93
C TYR A 154 4.86 -7.29 15.30
N LEU A 155 4.43 -7.17 16.56
CA LEU A 155 3.07 -7.53 16.99
C LEU A 155 2.01 -6.63 16.35
N GLU A 156 2.25 -5.31 16.27
CA GLU A 156 1.39 -4.39 15.53
C GLU A 156 1.27 -4.80 14.05
N PHE A 157 2.40 -5.07 13.40
CA PHE A 157 2.43 -5.47 11.99
C PHE A 157 1.58 -6.72 11.70
N ILE A 158 1.73 -7.78 12.49
CA ILE A 158 0.93 -9.00 12.28
C ILE A 158 -0.55 -8.84 12.65
N SER A 159 -0.89 -7.91 13.52
CA SER A 159 -2.29 -7.56 13.82
C SER A 159 -2.94 -6.79 12.68
N GLU A 160 -2.22 -5.84 12.07
CA GLU A 160 -2.73 -4.99 10.97
C GLU A 160 -2.69 -5.70 9.60
N MET A 161 -1.75 -6.62 9.43
CA MET A 161 -1.49 -7.32 8.15
C MET A 161 -1.31 -8.83 8.35
N PRO A 162 -2.33 -9.54 8.87
CA PRO A 162 -2.20 -10.96 9.26
C PRO A 162 -1.86 -11.90 8.10
N GLU A 163 -2.28 -11.57 6.88
CA GLU A 163 -2.03 -12.41 5.70
C GLU A 163 -0.65 -12.15 5.06
N ILE A 164 -0.13 -10.92 5.19
CA ILE A 164 1.10 -10.52 4.48
C ILE A 164 2.32 -11.31 4.93
N HIS A 165 2.35 -11.73 6.20
CA HIS A 165 3.48 -12.49 6.74
C HIS A 165 3.56 -13.95 6.23
N LYS A 166 2.53 -14.45 5.56
CA LYS A 166 2.51 -15.77 4.93
C LYS A 166 3.06 -15.73 3.51
N ASP A 167 2.77 -14.65 2.79
CA ASP A 167 2.99 -14.54 1.35
C ASP A 167 4.24 -13.71 0.99
N VAL A 168 4.71 -12.89 1.93
CA VAL A 168 5.82 -11.96 1.74
C VAL A 168 7.11 -12.51 2.34
N PRO A 169 8.26 -12.45 1.61
CA PRO A 169 9.55 -12.84 2.13
C PRO A 169 9.93 -12.12 3.43
N LEU A 170 10.47 -12.85 4.40
CA LEU A 170 10.81 -12.32 5.73
C LEU A 170 11.77 -11.13 5.65
N LYS A 171 12.71 -11.12 4.70
CA LYS A 171 13.65 -10.02 4.51
C LYS A 171 12.93 -8.68 4.26
N HIS A 172 11.81 -8.67 3.52
CA HIS A 172 11.04 -7.47 3.28
C HIS A 172 10.31 -7.00 4.54
N ILE A 173 9.81 -7.94 5.34
CA ILE A 173 9.18 -7.63 6.64
C ILE A 173 10.24 -7.10 7.61
N ALA A 174 11.43 -7.71 7.68
CA ALA A 174 12.52 -7.25 8.53
C ALA A 174 12.93 -5.82 8.20
N SER A 175 13.17 -5.51 6.92
CA SER A 175 13.52 -4.17 6.48
C SER A 175 12.41 -3.16 6.79
N PHE A 176 11.13 -3.52 6.59
CA PHE A 176 9.99 -2.68 6.95
C PHE A 176 9.92 -2.36 8.45
N LEU A 177 10.27 -3.33 9.30
CA LEU A 177 10.29 -3.17 10.75
C LEU A 177 11.57 -2.50 11.27
N GLY A 178 12.55 -2.21 10.40
CA GLY A 178 13.84 -1.64 10.79
C GLY A 178 14.67 -2.60 11.66
N VAL A 179 14.65 -3.89 11.32
CA VAL A 179 15.43 -4.94 12.01
C VAL A 179 16.13 -5.84 10.99
N THR A 180 17.13 -6.60 11.43
CA THR A 180 17.77 -7.63 10.60
C THR A 180 16.92 -8.90 10.52
N ASP A 181 17.13 -9.72 9.49
CA ASP A 181 16.45 -11.01 9.30
C ASP A 181 16.65 -11.94 10.50
N THR A 182 17.85 -11.95 11.08
CA THR A 182 18.17 -12.73 12.28
C THR A 182 17.40 -12.25 13.50
N SER A 183 17.27 -10.92 13.66
CA SER A 183 16.47 -10.31 14.73
C SER A 183 15.00 -10.65 14.58
N LEU A 184 14.43 -10.53 13.37
CA LEU A 184 13.04 -10.91 13.10
C LEU A 184 12.79 -12.40 13.40
N SER A 185 13.72 -13.28 13.01
CA SER A 185 13.61 -14.72 13.29
C SER A 185 13.57 -15.01 14.79
N ARG A 186 14.34 -14.27 15.62
CA ARG A 186 14.29 -14.36 17.09
C ARG A 186 12.95 -13.87 17.65
N LEU A 187 12.44 -12.73 17.18
CA LEU A 187 11.13 -12.19 17.59
C LEU A 187 10.00 -13.19 17.32
N ARG A 188 10.01 -13.87 16.16
CA ARG A 188 9.03 -14.90 15.83
C ARG A 188 9.06 -16.07 16.80
N ARG A 189 10.24 -16.54 17.20
CA ARG A 189 10.38 -17.62 18.19
C ARG A 189 9.87 -17.18 19.57
N SER A 190 10.19 -15.99 20.01
CA SER A 190 9.71 -15.43 21.29
C SER A 190 8.17 -15.35 21.31
N LYS A 191 7.51 -14.91 20.23
CA LYS A 191 6.04 -14.93 20.14
C LYS A 191 5.45 -16.33 20.33
N MET A 192 6.05 -17.36 19.72
CA MET A 192 5.58 -18.74 19.89
C MET A 192 5.63 -19.23 21.34
N ILE A 193 6.62 -18.76 22.11
CA ILE A 193 6.76 -19.08 23.53
C ILE A 193 5.68 -18.36 24.36
N TYR A 194 5.44 -17.06 24.11
CA TYR A 194 4.40 -16.29 24.81
C TYR A 194 2.98 -16.82 24.56
N SER A 195 2.66 -17.24 23.33
CA SER A 195 1.35 -17.80 23.00
C SER A 195 1.13 -19.21 23.59
N ARG A 196 2.19 -19.97 23.89
CA ARG A 196 2.09 -21.27 24.57
C ARG A 196 1.92 -21.14 26.09
N ASN A 197 2.53 -20.12 26.70
CA ASN A 197 2.49 -19.90 28.14
C ASN A 197 1.27 -19.09 28.63
N GLY A 198 0.51 -18.49 27.71
CA GLY A 198 -0.70 -17.73 28.02
C GLY A 198 -2.01 -18.53 27.91
N GLN A 199 -1.94 -19.84 27.72
CA GLN A 199 -3.07 -20.78 27.69
C GLN A 199 -3.07 -21.74 28.91
N SER A 200 -2.41 -21.35 29.98
CA SER A 200 -2.42 -22.12 31.26
C SER A 200 -3.23 -21.40 32.29
#